data_1b50198a1d7ef6715fa7c656f8cf96a9
#
_entry.id   1b50198a1d7ef6715fa7c656f8cf96a9
#
_cell.length_a   1.000
_cell.length_b   1.000
_cell.length_c   1.000
_cell.angle_alpha   90.00
_cell.angle_beta   90.00
_cell.angle_gamma   90.00
#
_symmetry.space_group_name_H-M   'P 1'
#
loop_
_entity.id
_entity.type
_entity.pdbx_description
1 polymer ?
#
loop_
_entity_poly.entity_id
_entity_poly.type
_entity_poly.pdbx_seq_one_letter_code
_entity_poly.pdbx_strand_id
1 'polypeptide(L)'
;MPGRSYDGALDFTPQESELAARLRAHVEFLAAVERNVDLERPAGYIERAFGAARLQHFESGGRRVRNIESGEGRIVIGAHYDTVPGSPGADDNASGVAVLIELARMGLPARFVAFANEEMPYFQSHEMGSHAWAARARRAGERIDAMLSLEMLGYYRNLPGTQSYPPPLGWFYPDRANFIAFVGDLGARNLVRRAVDSFRRHASFPAEGVAAPAGIPGVTWSDHWSFRRHGYAAIMVTDTAFFRYAHYHLPSDTPEKLDYMRMARVTLGLAAVIKELANEAR
;
A
#
# COMPACT_ATOMS: atom_id res chain seq x y z
N MET A 1 -7.89 -3.31 -16.61
CA MET A 1 -7.23 -4.48 -17.20
C MET A 1 -8.27 -5.51 -17.58
N PRO A 2 -8.10 -6.29 -18.67
CA PRO A 2 -9.03 -7.36 -19.01
C PRO A 2 -9.08 -8.42 -17.89
N GLY A 3 -10.14 -9.24 -17.89
CA GLY A 3 -10.41 -10.25 -16.88
C GLY A 3 -11.63 -9.91 -16.03
N ARG A 4 -12.22 -10.93 -15.44
CA ARG A 4 -13.44 -10.76 -14.63
C ARG A 4 -13.07 -10.53 -13.17
N SER A 5 -13.58 -9.45 -12.60
CA SER A 5 -13.53 -9.18 -11.17
C SER A 5 -14.52 -10.12 -10.43
N TYR A 6 -14.21 -10.47 -9.18
CA TYR A 6 -15.11 -11.27 -8.35
C TYR A 6 -16.41 -10.50 -8.07
N ASP A 7 -17.56 -11.19 -8.18
CA ASP A 7 -18.89 -10.60 -8.01
C ASP A 7 -19.80 -11.43 -7.06
N GLY A 8 -19.22 -12.40 -6.35
CA GLY A 8 -19.93 -13.26 -5.40
C GLY A 8 -20.09 -12.66 -4.01
N ALA A 9 -20.76 -13.39 -3.13
CA ALA A 9 -20.87 -13.06 -1.71
C ALA A 9 -19.50 -13.13 -1.01
N LEU A 10 -19.31 -12.29 0.00
CA LEU A 10 -18.10 -12.30 0.83
C LEU A 10 -18.40 -13.07 2.13
N ASP A 11 -18.16 -14.38 2.10
CA ASP A 11 -18.23 -15.22 3.30
C ASP A 11 -16.85 -15.25 3.95
N PHE A 12 -16.74 -14.68 5.14
CA PHE A 12 -15.46 -14.56 5.84
C PHE A 12 -15.19 -15.76 6.74
N THR A 13 -13.93 -16.19 6.78
CA THR A 13 -13.45 -17.31 7.57
C THR A 13 -13.04 -16.90 8.99
N PRO A 14 -12.95 -17.82 9.97
CA PRO A 14 -12.37 -17.54 11.27
C PRO A 14 -10.94 -16.97 11.21
N GLN A 15 -10.11 -17.49 10.29
CA GLN A 15 -8.76 -16.96 10.07
C GLN A 15 -8.76 -15.47 9.67
N GLU A 16 -9.70 -15.07 8.80
CA GLU A 16 -9.85 -13.67 8.40
C GLU A 16 -10.34 -12.80 9.57
N SER A 17 -11.22 -13.33 10.42
CA SER A 17 -11.69 -12.61 11.62
C SER A 17 -10.55 -12.36 12.62
N GLU A 18 -9.69 -13.34 12.84
CA GLU A 18 -8.49 -13.19 13.67
C GLU A 18 -7.49 -12.18 13.06
N LEU A 19 -7.28 -12.24 11.74
CA LEU A 19 -6.42 -11.29 11.05
C LEU A 19 -7.00 -9.87 11.10
N ALA A 20 -8.32 -9.72 10.91
CA ALA A 20 -9.02 -8.44 11.02
C ALA A 20 -8.85 -7.81 12.40
N ALA A 21 -8.91 -8.60 13.47
CA ALA A 21 -8.67 -8.12 14.83
C ALA A 21 -7.23 -7.59 15.01
N ARG A 22 -6.22 -8.28 14.46
CA ARG A 22 -4.83 -7.81 14.51
C ARG A 22 -4.60 -6.57 13.67
N LEU A 23 -5.14 -6.52 12.45
CA LEU A 23 -5.09 -5.33 11.59
C LEU A 23 -5.69 -4.12 12.29
N ARG A 24 -6.85 -4.29 12.93
CA ARG A 24 -7.49 -3.25 13.73
C ARG A 24 -6.59 -2.75 14.86
N ALA A 25 -5.98 -3.65 15.62
CA ALA A 25 -5.08 -3.27 16.71
C ALA A 25 -3.87 -2.47 16.21
N HIS A 26 -3.30 -2.82 15.05
CA HIS A 26 -2.22 -2.05 14.42
C HIS A 26 -2.69 -0.64 14.02
N VAL A 27 -3.83 -0.53 13.34
CA VAL A 27 -4.40 0.76 12.93
C VAL A 27 -4.72 1.64 14.12
N GLU A 28 -5.39 1.10 15.15
CA GLU A 28 -5.74 1.85 16.38
C GLU A 28 -4.49 2.38 17.09
N PHE A 29 -3.41 1.59 17.15
CA PHE A 29 -2.14 2.06 17.72
C PHE A 29 -1.51 3.19 16.90
N LEU A 30 -1.43 3.02 15.59
CA LEU A 30 -0.78 3.97 14.69
C LEU A 30 -1.58 5.27 14.58
N ALA A 31 -2.91 5.19 14.45
CA ALA A 31 -3.79 6.35 14.32
C ALA A 31 -4.13 7.05 15.66
N ALA A 32 -3.59 6.56 16.77
CA ALA A 32 -3.81 7.22 18.08
C ALA A 32 -3.16 8.61 18.18
N VAL A 33 -2.17 8.91 17.33
CA VAL A 33 -1.50 10.21 17.24
C VAL A 33 -1.15 10.50 15.78
N GLU A 34 -1.05 11.78 15.43
CA GLU A 34 -0.53 12.21 14.15
C GLU A 34 0.94 11.79 13.99
N ARG A 35 1.31 11.32 12.81
CA ARG A 35 2.64 10.77 12.51
C ARG A 35 3.45 11.70 11.58
N ASN A 36 3.37 13.01 11.80
CA ASN A 36 4.11 14.03 11.04
C ASN A 36 5.14 14.79 11.89
N VAL A 37 4.87 14.94 13.18
CA VAL A 37 5.77 15.64 14.11
C VAL A 37 6.69 14.66 14.82
N ASP A 38 6.15 13.56 15.35
CA ASP A 38 6.88 12.49 16.00
C ASP A 38 6.79 11.20 15.19
N LEU A 39 7.84 10.91 14.43
CA LEU A 39 8.00 9.65 13.69
C LEU A 39 8.62 8.54 14.54
N GLU A 40 9.16 8.83 15.73
CA GLU A 40 9.85 7.84 16.55
C GLU A 40 8.89 6.80 17.14
N ARG A 41 7.72 7.24 17.59
CA ARG A 41 6.72 6.34 18.16
C ARG A 41 6.22 5.30 17.15
N PRO A 42 5.73 5.69 15.94
CA PRO A 42 5.32 4.73 14.93
C PRO A 42 6.49 3.89 14.42
N ALA A 43 7.67 4.48 14.20
CA ALA A 43 8.85 3.75 13.76
C ALA A 43 9.27 2.67 14.76
N GLY A 44 9.34 2.99 16.05
CA GLY A 44 9.66 2.02 17.10
C GLY A 44 8.60 0.92 17.26
N TYR A 45 7.34 1.22 16.96
CA TYR A 45 6.29 0.21 16.93
C TYR A 45 6.48 -0.77 15.77
N ILE A 46 6.71 -0.26 14.56
CA ILE A 46 6.93 -1.07 13.35
C ILE A 46 8.19 -1.92 13.49
N GLU A 47 9.27 -1.35 14.01
CA GLU A 47 10.53 -2.06 14.28
C GLU A 47 10.31 -3.28 15.19
N ARG A 48 9.60 -3.10 16.30
CA ARG A 48 9.25 -4.22 17.19
C ARG A 48 8.32 -5.24 16.53
N ALA A 49 7.37 -4.78 15.72
CA ALA A 49 6.43 -5.65 15.02
C ALA A 49 7.09 -6.52 13.95
N PHE A 50 8.13 -6.01 13.30
CA PHE A 50 8.94 -6.75 12.33
C PHE A 50 9.93 -7.74 12.99
N GLY A 51 10.31 -7.51 14.24
CA GLY A 51 11.27 -8.33 14.96
C GLY A 51 12.71 -8.11 14.47
N ALA A 52 13.15 -8.83 13.44
CA ALA A 52 14.47 -8.65 12.84
C ALA A 52 14.46 -7.52 11.81
N ALA A 53 14.44 -6.29 12.28
CA ALA A 53 14.39 -5.10 11.42
C ALA A 53 15.80 -4.58 11.06
N ARG A 54 15.96 -4.11 9.83
CA ARG A 54 17.10 -3.32 9.36
C ARG A 54 16.67 -1.86 9.22
N LEU A 55 17.50 -0.93 9.67
CA LEU A 55 17.18 0.50 9.66
C LEU A 55 18.03 1.21 8.61
N GLN A 56 17.37 1.98 7.75
CA GLN A 56 18.03 2.90 6.84
C GLN A 56 17.81 4.34 7.32
N HIS A 57 18.79 4.91 7.98
CA HIS A 57 18.77 6.33 8.37
C HIS A 57 19.13 7.23 7.19
N PHE A 58 18.44 8.37 7.09
CA PHE A 58 18.73 9.42 6.12
C PHE A 58 18.28 10.78 6.65
N GLU A 59 18.81 11.86 6.05
CA GLU A 59 18.42 13.23 6.38
C GLU A 59 17.26 13.67 5.47
N SER A 60 16.22 14.25 6.06
CA SER A 60 15.07 14.81 5.36
C SER A 60 14.48 15.95 6.17
N GLY A 61 14.22 17.10 5.54
CA GLY A 61 13.71 18.30 6.21
C GLY A 61 14.59 18.79 7.38
N GLY A 62 15.91 18.56 7.34
CA GLY A 62 16.81 18.88 8.43
C GLY A 62 16.67 17.97 9.66
N ARG A 63 16.01 16.83 9.54
CA ARG A 63 15.84 15.82 10.59
C ARG A 63 16.41 14.47 10.13
N ARG A 64 16.96 13.73 11.08
CA ARG A 64 17.32 12.34 10.85
C ARG A 64 16.10 11.46 11.02
N VAL A 65 15.69 10.82 9.94
CA VAL A 65 14.55 9.88 9.88
C VAL A 65 15.02 8.51 9.42
N ARG A 66 14.15 7.50 9.45
CA ARG A 66 14.54 6.15 9.03
C ARG A 66 13.43 5.39 8.32
N ASN A 67 13.82 4.61 7.34
CA ASN A 67 13.01 3.51 6.84
C ASN A 67 13.27 2.27 7.70
N ILE A 68 12.25 1.44 7.86
CA ILE A 68 12.32 0.19 8.62
C ILE A 68 12.08 -0.96 7.63
N GLU A 69 13.04 -1.87 7.53
CA GLU A 69 13.00 -2.98 6.56
C GLU A 69 13.05 -4.33 7.27
N SER A 70 12.27 -5.31 6.80
CA SER A 70 12.31 -6.71 7.24
C SER A 70 12.20 -7.66 6.05
N GLY A 71 12.56 -8.93 6.26
CA GLY A 71 12.50 -9.95 5.21
C GLY A 71 13.61 -9.80 4.17
N GLU A 72 13.59 -10.72 3.19
CA GLU A 72 14.57 -10.77 2.09
C GLU A 72 13.90 -11.22 0.79
N GLY A 73 14.48 -10.81 -0.35
CA GLY A 73 13.96 -11.16 -1.66
C GLY A 73 14.11 -10.05 -2.68
N ARG A 74 13.60 -10.29 -3.88
CA ARG A 74 13.63 -9.34 -5.00
C ARG A 74 12.29 -8.65 -5.24
N ILE A 75 11.26 -9.04 -4.47
CA ILE A 75 9.98 -8.33 -4.39
C ILE A 75 10.04 -7.40 -3.20
N VAL A 76 9.64 -6.14 -3.38
CA VAL A 76 9.55 -5.14 -2.32
C VAL A 76 8.07 -4.81 -2.10
N ILE A 77 7.64 -4.85 -0.85
CA ILE A 77 6.33 -4.38 -0.42
C ILE A 77 6.58 -3.21 0.50
N GLY A 78 5.95 -2.08 0.23
CA GLY A 78 6.17 -0.86 0.99
C GLY A 78 4.89 -0.16 1.40
N ALA A 79 4.94 0.61 2.49
CA ALA A 79 3.90 1.53 2.92
C ALA A 79 4.55 2.68 3.66
N HIS A 80 4.06 3.90 3.49
CA HIS A 80 4.54 5.02 4.29
C HIS A 80 3.88 5.01 5.67
N TYR A 81 4.59 5.54 6.66
CA TYR A 81 4.10 5.54 8.04
C TYR A 81 3.90 6.93 8.64
N ASP A 82 4.20 7.99 7.89
CA ASP A 82 3.86 9.38 8.22
C ASP A 82 2.40 9.72 7.87
N THR A 83 1.94 10.91 8.23
CA THR A 83 0.61 11.47 7.91
C THR A 83 0.72 12.94 7.58
N VAL A 84 -0.29 13.49 6.89
CA VAL A 84 -0.46 14.95 6.81
C VAL A 84 -0.78 15.54 8.18
N PRO A 85 -0.41 16.82 8.45
CA PRO A 85 -0.83 17.52 9.66
C PRO A 85 -2.36 17.56 9.80
N GLY A 86 -2.86 17.30 11.02
CA GLY A 86 -4.28 17.36 11.35
C GLY A 86 -5.06 16.07 11.03
N SER A 87 -4.42 15.01 10.50
CA SER A 87 -5.06 13.73 10.25
C SER A 87 -4.48 12.63 11.16
N PRO A 88 -5.31 11.81 11.82
CA PRO A 88 -4.86 10.58 12.48
C PRO A 88 -4.32 9.55 11.47
N GLY A 89 -4.76 9.61 10.21
CA GLY A 89 -4.30 8.76 9.12
C GLY A 89 -4.60 7.28 9.35
N ALA A 90 -5.84 6.95 9.70
CA ALA A 90 -6.20 5.56 9.94
C ALA A 90 -6.20 4.74 8.63
N ASP A 91 -6.78 5.29 7.57
CA ASP A 91 -6.66 4.71 6.26
C ASP A 91 -5.36 5.16 5.59
N ASP A 92 -5.02 6.44 5.72
CA ASP A 92 -3.86 7.08 5.12
C ASP A 92 -2.71 7.31 6.13
N ASN A 93 -1.74 6.41 6.33
CA ASN A 93 -1.66 5.10 5.73
C ASN A 93 -1.42 4.01 6.80
N ALA A 94 -2.07 4.16 8.00
CA ALA A 94 -1.96 3.11 9.01
C ALA A 94 -2.56 1.78 8.53
N SER A 95 -3.55 1.80 7.61
CA SER A 95 -4.11 0.60 6.98
C SER A 95 -3.07 -0.14 6.16
N GLY A 96 -2.31 0.55 5.31
CA GLY A 96 -1.21 -0.01 4.52
C GLY A 96 -0.09 -0.55 5.40
N VAL A 97 0.30 0.18 6.45
CA VAL A 97 1.32 -0.28 7.43
C VAL A 97 0.84 -1.51 8.20
N ALA A 98 -0.42 -1.59 8.61
CA ALA A 98 -0.98 -2.75 9.28
C ALA A 98 -0.90 -4.01 8.39
N VAL A 99 -1.29 -3.89 7.13
CA VAL A 99 -1.19 -4.96 6.13
C VAL A 99 0.27 -5.33 5.90
N LEU A 100 1.18 -4.37 5.79
CA LEU A 100 2.63 -4.59 5.65
C LEU A 100 3.19 -5.43 6.79
N ILE A 101 2.84 -5.11 8.05
CA ILE A 101 3.27 -5.85 9.23
C ILE A 101 2.77 -7.31 9.19
N GLU A 102 1.50 -7.51 8.90
CA GLU A 102 0.93 -8.85 8.87
C GLU A 102 1.48 -9.70 7.71
N LEU A 103 1.75 -9.11 6.54
CA LEU A 103 2.43 -9.80 5.44
C LEU A 103 3.88 -10.19 5.79
N ALA A 104 4.62 -9.34 6.49
CA ALA A 104 5.98 -9.64 6.95
C ALA A 104 5.99 -10.84 7.92
N ARG A 105 4.99 -10.95 8.81
CA ARG A 105 4.83 -12.08 9.74
C ARG A 105 4.55 -13.42 9.07
N MET A 106 4.08 -13.41 7.81
CA MET A 106 3.78 -14.64 7.06
C MET A 106 5.04 -15.32 6.49
N GLY A 107 6.24 -14.76 6.65
CA GLY A 107 7.49 -15.33 6.17
C GLY A 107 7.57 -15.45 4.64
N LEU A 108 6.99 -14.50 3.93
CA LEU A 108 6.95 -14.47 2.46
C LEU A 108 8.33 -14.09 1.89
N PRO A 109 8.68 -14.56 0.67
CA PRO A 109 9.97 -14.27 0.02
C PRO A 109 9.99 -12.84 -0.58
N ALA A 110 9.90 -11.84 0.29
CA ALA A 110 9.84 -10.43 -0.06
C ALA A 110 10.54 -9.58 1.01
N ARG A 111 10.92 -8.37 0.65
CA ARG A 111 11.32 -7.30 1.57
C ARG A 111 10.12 -6.43 1.88
N PHE A 112 9.90 -6.15 3.16
CA PHE A 112 8.83 -5.32 3.68
C PHE A 112 9.46 -4.05 4.22
N VAL A 113 9.05 -2.89 3.71
CA VAL A 113 9.68 -1.62 4.05
C VAL A 113 8.63 -0.59 4.44
N ALA A 114 8.70 -0.10 5.68
CA ALA A 114 7.95 1.07 6.09
C ALA A 114 8.77 2.31 5.76
N PHE A 115 8.21 3.22 4.95
CA PHE A 115 8.86 4.44 4.48
C PHE A 115 8.46 5.65 5.32
N ALA A 116 9.44 6.53 5.58
CA ALA A 116 9.19 7.83 6.18
C ALA A 116 8.96 8.90 5.10
N ASN A 117 8.21 9.95 5.46
CA ASN A 117 8.11 11.19 4.68
C ASN A 117 7.61 10.98 3.24
N GLU A 118 6.46 10.33 3.09
CA GLU A 118 5.74 10.28 1.82
C GLU A 118 4.95 11.57 1.60
N GLU A 119 4.38 12.10 2.66
CA GLU A 119 3.44 13.20 2.65
C GLU A 119 4.09 14.58 2.43
N MET A 120 3.25 15.58 2.13
CA MET A 120 3.72 16.96 2.03
C MET A 120 4.40 17.42 3.33
N PRO A 121 5.54 18.15 3.26
CA PRO A 121 6.11 18.80 2.06
C PRO A 121 7.04 17.92 1.23
N TYR A 122 7.24 16.65 1.59
CA TYR A 122 8.23 15.77 0.98
C TYR A 122 7.75 15.03 -0.26
N PHE A 123 6.44 15.01 -0.48
CA PHE A 123 5.77 14.29 -1.57
C PHE A 123 6.43 14.52 -2.94
N GLN A 124 6.70 13.42 -3.66
CA GLN A 124 7.37 13.39 -4.96
C GLN A 124 8.72 14.15 -5.00
N SER A 125 9.44 14.13 -3.90
CA SER A 125 10.77 14.71 -3.79
C SER A 125 11.86 13.66 -3.50
N HIS A 126 13.12 14.09 -3.49
CA HIS A 126 14.25 13.25 -3.10
C HIS A 126 14.32 13.00 -1.57
N GLU A 127 13.50 13.71 -0.80
CA GLU A 127 13.42 13.58 0.65
C GLU A 127 12.45 12.49 1.12
N MET A 128 11.69 11.87 0.21
CA MET A 128 10.87 10.70 0.53
C MET A 128 11.75 9.51 0.94
N GLY A 129 11.32 8.76 1.95
CA GLY A 129 11.99 7.55 2.39
C GLY A 129 12.09 6.49 1.30
N SER A 130 11.03 6.33 0.52
CA SER A 130 11.03 5.43 -0.64
C SER A 130 12.06 5.84 -1.69
N HIS A 131 12.26 7.16 -1.91
CA HIS A 131 13.28 7.65 -2.83
C HIS A 131 14.70 7.37 -2.28
N ALA A 132 14.95 7.65 -1.01
CA ALA A 132 16.23 7.36 -0.36
C ALA A 132 16.55 5.84 -0.43
N TRP A 133 15.54 4.99 -0.23
CA TRP A 133 15.69 3.54 -0.30
C TRP A 133 15.98 3.07 -1.73
N ALA A 134 15.17 3.48 -2.70
CA ALA A 134 15.33 3.09 -4.10
C ALA A 134 16.67 3.59 -4.70
N ALA A 135 17.09 4.81 -4.34
CA ALA A 135 18.39 5.37 -4.74
C ALA A 135 19.56 4.56 -4.18
N ARG A 136 19.50 4.15 -2.90
CA ARG A 136 20.50 3.27 -2.29
C ARG A 136 20.57 1.93 -3.04
N ALA A 137 19.42 1.27 -3.23
CA ALA A 137 19.34 0.00 -3.92
C ALA A 137 19.91 0.09 -5.36
N ARG A 138 19.60 1.18 -6.08
CA ARG A 138 20.13 1.41 -7.42
C ARG A 138 21.65 1.60 -7.45
N ARG A 139 22.20 2.40 -6.52
CA ARG A 139 23.65 2.58 -6.40
C ARG A 139 24.38 1.29 -6.03
N ALA A 140 23.75 0.43 -5.22
CA ALA A 140 24.29 -0.88 -4.87
C ALA A 140 24.13 -1.94 -5.97
N GLY A 141 23.49 -1.61 -7.09
CA GLY A 141 23.23 -2.58 -8.15
C GLY A 141 22.21 -3.66 -7.77
N GLU A 142 21.39 -3.42 -6.76
CA GLU A 142 20.43 -4.42 -6.28
C GLU A 142 19.36 -4.69 -7.35
N ARG A 143 19.09 -5.96 -7.56
CA ARG A 143 18.02 -6.40 -8.47
C ARG A 143 16.68 -6.43 -7.71
N ILE A 144 15.74 -5.60 -8.15
CA ILE A 144 14.35 -5.57 -7.72
C ILE A 144 13.48 -5.94 -8.91
N ASP A 145 12.72 -7.02 -8.80
CA ASP A 145 11.87 -7.52 -9.90
C ASP A 145 10.49 -6.88 -9.87
N ALA A 146 9.99 -6.51 -8.70
CA ALA A 146 8.75 -5.76 -8.53
C ALA A 146 8.71 -5.01 -7.18
N MET A 147 8.01 -3.85 -7.17
CA MET A 147 7.63 -3.17 -5.94
C MET A 147 6.12 -2.93 -5.94
N LEU A 148 5.47 -3.23 -4.81
CA LEU A 148 4.07 -2.92 -4.55
C LEU A 148 4.01 -1.92 -3.38
N SER A 149 3.51 -0.71 -3.66
CA SER A 149 3.18 0.28 -2.62
C SER A 149 1.78 0.00 -2.11
N LEU A 150 1.64 -0.19 -0.81
CA LEU A 150 0.36 -0.34 -0.13
C LEU A 150 -0.11 1.04 0.31
N GLU A 151 -1.23 1.49 -0.27
CA GLU A 151 -1.72 2.85 -0.15
C GLU A 151 -3.21 2.86 0.14
N MET A 152 -3.60 3.12 1.38
CA MET A 152 -5.00 3.10 1.79
C MET A 152 -5.71 1.79 1.37
N LEU A 153 -5.97 0.91 2.32
CA LEU A 153 -6.51 -0.43 2.06
C LEU A 153 -7.78 -0.73 2.86
N GLY A 154 -8.36 0.27 3.51
CA GLY A 154 -9.35 0.04 4.55
C GLY A 154 -10.78 0.43 4.21
N TYR A 155 -11.05 1.25 3.20
CA TYR A 155 -12.39 1.79 3.01
C TYR A 155 -13.16 1.15 1.84
N TYR A 156 -14.33 0.58 2.15
CA TYR A 156 -15.17 -0.11 1.17
C TYR A 156 -16.67 0.20 1.35
N ARG A 157 -17.40 0.34 0.21
CA ARG A 157 -18.85 0.55 0.16
C ARG A 157 -19.47 -0.24 -1.00
N ASN A 158 -20.64 -0.84 -0.76
CA ASN A 158 -21.37 -1.60 -1.78
C ASN A 158 -22.40 -0.76 -2.56
N LEU A 159 -22.66 0.47 -2.13
CA LEU A 159 -23.69 1.33 -2.73
C LEU A 159 -23.24 1.86 -4.09
N PRO A 160 -24.12 1.94 -5.10
CA PRO A 160 -23.83 2.63 -6.36
C PRO A 160 -23.48 4.09 -6.13
N GLY A 161 -22.64 4.65 -7.01
CA GLY A 161 -22.22 6.05 -6.95
C GLY A 161 -21.24 6.39 -5.82
N THR A 162 -20.67 5.37 -5.15
CA THR A 162 -19.67 5.59 -4.08
C THR A 162 -18.23 5.61 -4.56
N GLN A 163 -18.00 5.35 -5.85
CA GLN A 163 -16.69 5.42 -6.50
C GLN A 163 -16.68 6.45 -7.61
N SER A 164 -15.71 7.35 -7.59
CA SER A 164 -15.42 8.27 -8.66
C SER A 164 -14.08 7.98 -9.34
N TYR A 165 -13.81 8.63 -10.47
CA TYR A 165 -12.61 8.44 -11.28
C TYR A 165 -12.23 9.70 -12.03
N PRO A 166 -10.94 9.92 -12.36
CA PRO A 166 -10.58 10.91 -13.36
C PRO A 166 -11.13 10.49 -14.74
N PRO A 167 -11.64 11.45 -15.55
CA PRO A 167 -12.10 11.14 -16.91
C PRO A 167 -10.97 10.56 -17.78
N PRO A 168 -11.23 9.58 -18.65
CA PRO A 168 -12.53 8.93 -18.93
C PRO A 168 -12.72 7.59 -18.18
N LEU A 169 -11.94 7.31 -17.12
CA LEU A 169 -11.89 6.01 -16.49
C LEU A 169 -13.24 5.52 -15.94
N GLY A 170 -14.11 6.42 -15.50
CA GLY A 170 -15.45 6.07 -14.99
C GLY A 170 -16.36 5.35 -16.00
N TRP A 171 -16.03 5.39 -17.30
CA TRP A 171 -16.78 4.63 -18.32
C TRP A 171 -16.40 3.15 -18.38
N PHE A 172 -15.31 2.75 -17.74
CA PHE A 172 -14.72 1.42 -17.86
C PHE A 172 -14.66 0.65 -16.55
N TYR A 173 -14.88 1.31 -15.41
CA TYR A 173 -14.72 0.75 -14.08
C TYR A 173 -16.00 0.87 -13.24
N PRO A 174 -16.17 0.00 -12.20
CA PRO A 174 -17.38 -0.02 -11.36
C PRO A 174 -17.61 1.31 -10.63
N ASP A 175 -18.87 1.70 -10.44
CA ASP A 175 -19.28 2.87 -9.68
C ASP A 175 -19.42 2.62 -8.16
N ARG A 176 -19.04 1.42 -7.69
CA ARG A 176 -19.10 1.01 -6.28
C ARG A 176 -17.70 0.90 -5.70
N ALA A 177 -17.51 1.46 -4.52
CA ALA A 177 -16.25 1.45 -3.79
C ALA A 177 -16.01 0.10 -3.07
N ASN A 178 -16.14 -1.03 -3.74
CA ASN A 178 -16.11 -2.35 -3.12
C ASN A 178 -14.97 -3.26 -3.61
N PHE A 179 -13.98 -2.70 -4.31
CA PHE A 179 -12.85 -3.43 -4.89
C PHE A 179 -11.51 -2.88 -4.39
N ILE A 180 -10.46 -3.68 -4.56
CA ILE A 180 -9.06 -3.24 -4.46
C ILE A 180 -8.52 -2.92 -5.86
N ALA A 181 -7.74 -1.86 -5.99
CA ALA A 181 -7.13 -1.42 -7.25
C ALA A 181 -5.62 -1.69 -7.29
N PHE A 182 -5.15 -2.13 -8.46
CA PHE A 182 -3.73 -2.23 -8.81
C PHE A 182 -3.43 -1.16 -9.85
N VAL A 183 -2.65 -0.14 -9.49
CA VAL A 183 -2.47 1.08 -10.28
C VAL A 183 -1.00 1.27 -10.63
N GLY A 184 -0.73 1.59 -11.89
CA GLY A 184 0.61 1.91 -12.34
C GLY A 184 0.64 2.80 -13.58
N ASP A 185 1.80 3.33 -13.90
CA ASP A 185 2.02 4.00 -15.17
C ASP A 185 2.06 3.01 -16.34
N LEU A 186 2.07 3.52 -17.58
CA LEU A 186 2.11 2.68 -18.79
C LEU A 186 3.32 1.74 -18.82
N GLY A 187 4.46 2.16 -18.27
CA GLY A 187 5.68 1.35 -18.20
C GLY A 187 5.59 0.20 -17.19
N ALA A 188 4.67 0.29 -16.22
CA ALA A 188 4.41 -0.76 -15.25
C ALA A 188 3.25 -1.70 -15.65
N ARG A 189 2.66 -1.52 -16.85
CA ARG A 189 1.47 -2.26 -17.31
C ARG A 189 1.56 -3.78 -17.15
N ASN A 190 2.73 -4.37 -17.40
CA ASN A 190 2.92 -5.81 -17.29
C ASN A 190 2.85 -6.26 -15.82
N LEU A 191 3.41 -5.49 -14.89
CA LEU A 191 3.32 -5.78 -13.46
C LEU A 191 1.89 -5.62 -12.96
N VAL A 192 1.17 -4.54 -13.35
CA VAL A 192 -0.26 -4.37 -13.02
C VAL A 192 -1.06 -5.60 -13.44
N ARG A 193 -0.89 -6.05 -14.71
CA ARG A 193 -1.62 -7.21 -15.24
C ARG A 193 -1.32 -8.47 -14.43
N ARG A 194 -0.04 -8.79 -14.22
CA ARG A 194 0.38 -9.98 -13.45
C ARG A 194 -0.20 -9.95 -12.03
N ALA A 195 -0.09 -8.82 -11.34
CA ALA A 195 -0.55 -8.68 -9.98
C ALA A 195 -2.08 -8.81 -9.84
N VAL A 196 -2.86 -8.11 -10.70
CA VAL A 196 -4.33 -8.21 -10.64
C VAL A 196 -4.84 -9.57 -11.09
N ASP A 197 -4.22 -10.20 -12.09
CA ASP A 197 -4.59 -11.54 -12.54
C ASP A 197 -4.29 -12.57 -11.45
N SER A 198 -3.15 -12.48 -10.78
CA SER A 198 -2.79 -13.33 -9.64
C SER A 198 -3.80 -13.14 -8.50
N PHE A 199 -4.09 -11.90 -8.11
CA PHE A 199 -5.06 -11.61 -7.06
C PHE A 199 -6.45 -12.21 -7.39
N ARG A 200 -6.96 -12.02 -8.60
CA ARG A 200 -8.25 -12.54 -9.05
C ARG A 200 -8.35 -14.08 -9.03
N ARG A 201 -7.21 -14.77 -9.21
CA ARG A 201 -7.16 -16.24 -9.11
C ARG A 201 -7.20 -16.75 -7.68
N HIS A 202 -6.67 -16.00 -6.73
CA HIS A 202 -6.44 -16.50 -5.37
C HIS A 202 -7.32 -15.85 -4.31
N ALA A 203 -7.98 -14.73 -4.62
CA ALA A 203 -8.83 -14.01 -3.67
C ALA A 203 -10.26 -13.91 -4.17
N SER A 204 -11.22 -14.37 -3.35
CA SER A 204 -12.65 -14.12 -3.58
C SER A 204 -13.01 -12.70 -3.16
N PHE A 205 -12.45 -11.71 -3.87
CA PHE A 205 -12.63 -10.27 -3.61
C PHE A 205 -12.56 -9.47 -4.91
N PRO A 206 -13.42 -8.44 -5.10
CA PRO A 206 -13.38 -7.62 -6.29
C PRO A 206 -12.04 -6.90 -6.45
N ALA A 207 -11.44 -6.96 -7.65
CA ALA A 207 -10.16 -6.34 -7.93
C ALA A 207 -10.12 -5.73 -9.32
N GLU A 208 -9.61 -4.51 -9.42
CA GLU A 208 -9.46 -3.78 -10.67
C GLU A 208 -8.00 -3.41 -10.93
N GLY A 209 -7.63 -3.37 -12.20
CA GLY A 209 -6.26 -2.99 -12.60
C GLY A 209 -6.26 -1.90 -13.64
N VAL A 210 -5.46 -0.86 -13.43
CA VAL A 210 -5.28 0.23 -14.39
C VAL A 210 -3.79 0.51 -14.62
N ALA A 211 -3.41 0.62 -15.89
CA ALA A 211 -2.15 1.24 -16.29
C ALA A 211 -2.48 2.43 -17.19
N ALA A 212 -2.12 3.62 -16.75
CA ALA A 212 -2.50 4.86 -17.40
C ALA A 212 -1.29 5.82 -17.50
N PRO A 213 -1.38 6.90 -18.33
CA PRO A 213 -0.33 7.91 -18.35
C PRO A 213 -0.04 8.48 -16.96
N ALA A 214 1.24 8.66 -16.64
CA ALA A 214 1.70 9.15 -15.33
C ALA A 214 1.11 10.52 -14.91
N GLY A 215 0.69 11.34 -15.88
CA GLY A 215 0.06 12.64 -15.61
C GLY A 215 -1.42 12.58 -15.20
N ILE A 216 -2.05 11.40 -15.20
CA ILE A 216 -3.42 11.25 -14.69
C ILE A 216 -3.38 11.29 -13.15
N PRO A 217 -4.20 12.13 -12.49
CA PRO A 217 -4.24 12.23 -11.04
C PRO A 217 -4.39 10.86 -10.35
N GLY A 218 -3.59 10.62 -9.32
CA GLY A 218 -3.59 9.38 -8.55
C GLY A 218 -2.72 8.24 -9.11
N VAL A 219 -2.32 8.26 -10.39
CA VAL A 219 -1.57 7.15 -11.00
C VAL A 219 -0.18 6.97 -10.43
N THR A 220 0.45 8.05 -10.01
CA THR A 220 1.82 8.07 -9.46
C THR A 220 1.89 8.64 -8.03
N TRP A 221 0.77 8.67 -7.32
CA TRP A 221 0.67 9.33 -6.03
C TRP A 221 0.81 8.33 -4.88
N SER A 222 2.01 7.79 -4.71
CA SER A 222 2.49 7.00 -3.57
C SER A 222 3.96 6.59 -3.80
N ASP A 223 4.55 5.85 -2.87
CA ASP A 223 5.94 5.40 -2.82
C ASP A 223 6.45 4.70 -4.09
N HIS A 224 5.58 4.04 -4.88
CA HIS A 224 5.94 3.41 -6.15
C HIS A 224 6.53 4.40 -7.17
N TRP A 225 6.17 5.70 -7.09
CA TRP A 225 6.76 6.76 -7.90
C TRP A 225 8.28 6.80 -7.75
N SER A 226 8.79 6.72 -6.53
CA SER A 226 10.22 6.72 -6.23
C SER A 226 10.95 5.57 -6.94
N PHE A 227 10.40 4.36 -6.86
CA PHE A 227 10.98 3.19 -7.52
C PHE A 227 10.97 3.31 -9.05
N ARG A 228 9.88 3.84 -9.61
CA ARG A 228 9.77 4.11 -11.06
C ARG A 228 10.84 5.12 -11.52
N ARG A 229 11.12 6.16 -10.72
CA ARG A 229 12.19 7.14 -10.99
C ARG A 229 13.59 6.51 -11.03
N HIS A 230 13.79 5.43 -10.30
CA HIS A 230 15.04 4.66 -10.28
C HIS A 230 15.06 3.46 -11.24
N GLY A 231 14.05 3.34 -12.13
CA GLY A 231 14.01 2.33 -13.20
C GLY A 231 13.53 0.96 -12.76
N TYR A 232 12.95 0.83 -11.57
CA TYR A 232 12.34 -0.41 -11.10
C TYR A 232 10.88 -0.53 -11.54
N ALA A 233 10.39 -1.74 -11.76
CA ALA A 233 8.98 -1.99 -11.97
C ALA A 233 8.23 -1.82 -10.63
N ALA A 234 7.30 -0.86 -10.58
CA ALA A 234 6.55 -0.59 -9.35
C ALA A 234 5.12 -0.18 -9.65
N ILE A 235 4.20 -0.56 -8.77
CA ILE A 235 2.77 -0.26 -8.81
C ILE A 235 2.26 0.07 -7.41
N MET A 236 1.10 0.70 -7.34
CA MET A 236 0.34 0.95 -6.12
C MET A 236 -0.80 -0.07 -6.00
N VAL A 237 -1.06 -0.55 -4.80
CA VAL A 237 -2.26 -1.29 -4.42
C VAL A 237 -3.05 -0.41 -3.49
N THR A 238 -4.30 -0.08 -3.84
CA THR A 238 -5.07 0.95 -3.13
C THR A 238 -6.56 0.69 -3.17
N ASP A 239 -7.26 1.19 -2.17
CA ASP A 239 -8.71 1.31 -2.20
C ASP A 239 -9.19 2.49 -3.05
N THR A 240 -8.27 3.30 -3.60
CA THR A 240 -8.45 4.48 -4.44
C THR A 240 -8.59 5.82 -3.72
N ALA A 241 -8.30 5.87 -2.41
CA ALA A 241 -8.14 7.12 -1.65
C ALA A 241 -9.28 8.14 -1.88
N PHE A 242 -8.95 9.38 -2.19
CA PHE A 242 -9.91 10.48 -2.39
C PHE A 242 -10.95 10.26 -3.51
N PHE A 243 -10.82 9.25 -4.35
CA PHE A 243 -11.85 8.90 -5.32
C PHE A 243 -13.04 8.16 -4.70
N ARG A 244 -12.96 7.72 -3.44
CA ARG A 244 -14.05 7.08 -2.69
C ARG A 244 -14.16 7.52 -1.24
N TYR A 245 -13.07 7.98 -0.61
CA TYR A 245 -12.96 8.23 0.82
C TYR A 245 -13.04 9.72 1.13
N ALA A 246 -14.20 10.16 1.66
CA ALA A 246 -14.44 11.56 1.96
C ALA A 246 -13.65 12.09 3.18
N HIS A 247 -12.98 11.21 3.92
CA HIS A 247 -12.19 11.56 5.10
C HIS A 247 -10.69 11.68 4.80
N TYR A 248 -10.27 11.51 3.53
CA TYR A 248 -8.90 11.63 3.08
C TYR A 248 -8.27 12.96 3.52
N HIS A 249 -7.12 12.90 4.20
CA HIS A 249 -6.38 14.05 4.74
C HIS A 249 -7.17 14.91 5.75
N LEU A 250 -8.19 14.36 6.40
CA LEU A 250 -9.02 15.07 7.37
C LEU A 250 -8.88 14.50 8.80
N PRO A 251 -9.20 15.29 9.84
CA PRO A 251 -9.26 14.81 11.23
C PRO A 251 -10.22 13.64 11.45
N SER A 252 -11.12 13.41 10.51
CA SER A 252 -12.10 12.31 10.53
C SER A 252 -11.62 11.01 9.91
N ASP A 253 -10.34 10.91 9.46
CA ASP A 253 -9.72 9.66 9.04
C ASP A 253 -9.33 8.82 10.28
N THR A 254 -10.31 8.12 10.80
CA THR A 254 -10.27 7.44 12.10
C THR A 254 -10.56 5.94 11.97
N PRO A 255 -10.06 5.08 12.92
CA PRO A 255 -10.09 3.62 12.80
C PRO A 255 -11.47 3.00 12.60
N GLU A 256 -12.54 3.61 13.14
CA GLU A 256 -13.90 3.09 13.01
C GLU A 256 -14.52 3.25 11.60
N LYS A 257 -13.85 3.95 10.70
CA LYS A 257 -14.27 4.09 9.30
C LYS A 257 -13.94 2.87 8.47
N LEU A 258 -12.97 2.04 8.92
CA LEU A 258 -12.36 0.99 8.10
C LEU A 258 -13.10 -0.35 8.21
N ASP A 259 -13.08 -1.11 7.13
CA ASP A 259 -13.62 -2.47 7.02
C ASP A 259 -12.48 -3.50 7.16
N TYR A 260 -12.20 -3.88 8.39
CA TYR A 260 -11.10 -4.79 8.73
C TYR A 260 -11.29 -6.21 8.18
N MET A 261 -12.54 -6.65 7.98
CA MET A 261 -12.80 -7.96 7.39
C MET A 261 -12.38 -8.00 5.92
N ARG A 262 -12.69 -6.94 5.17
CA ARG A 262 -12.24 -6.79 3.79
C ARG A 262 -10.73 -6.57 3.70
N MET A 263 -10.15 -5.79 4.60
CA MET A 263 -8.68 -5.67 4.71
C MET A 263 -8.01 -7.04 4.92
N ALA A 264 -8.55 -7.88 5.79
CA ALA A 264 -8.01 -9.22 6.03
C ALA A 264 -8.06 -10.09 4.75
N ARG A 265 -9.17 -10.09 4.01
CA ARG A 265 -9.30 -10.78 2.73
C ARG A 265 -8.29 -10.27 1.71
N VAL A 266 -8.14 -8.95 1.59
CA VAL A 266 -7.15 -8.31 0.70
C VAL A 266 -5.73 -8.70 1.11
N THR A 267 -5.41 -8.72 2.41
CA THR A 267 -4.08 -9.13 2.92
C THR A 267 -3.74 -10.56 2.50
N LEU A 268 -4.67 -11.51 2.64
CA LEU A 268 -4.45 -12.91 2.22
C LEU A 268 -4.29 -13.03 0.69
N GLY A 269 -5.06 -12.27 -0.07
CA GLY A 269 -4.92 -12.19 -1.52
C GLY A 269 -3.55 -11.64 -1.94
N LEU A 270 -3.06 -10.59 -1.27
CA LEU A 270 -1.74 -10.03 -1.52
C LEU A 270 -0.61 -11.00 -1.14
N ALA A 271 -0.77 -11.81 -0.09
CA ALA A 271 0.19 -12.85 0.24
C ALA A 271 0.36 -13.88 -0.90
N ALA A 272 -0.73 -14.24 -1.59
CA ALA A 272 -0.67 -15.11 -2.76
C ALA A 272 0.01 -14.42 -3.96
N VAL A 273 -0.31 -13.15 -4.23
CA VAL A 273 0.35 -12.34 -5.27
C VAL A 273 1.86 -12.28 -5.05
N ILE A 274 2.31 -12.03 -3.81
CA ILE A 274 3.73 -11.95 -3.47
C ILE A 274 4.44 -13.27 -3.76
N LYS A 275 3.84 -14.40 -3.34
CA LYS A 275 4.40 -15.74 -3.60
C LYS A 275 4.54 -16.02 -5.10
N GLU A 276 3.53 -15.70 -5.88
CA GLU A 276 3.54 -15.91 -7.32
C GLU A 276 4.59 -15.04 -8.02
N LEU A 277 4.61 -13.73 -7.73
CA LEU A 277 5.62 -12.81 -8.29
C LEU A 277 7.06 -13.24 -7.94
N ALA A 278 7.28 -13.74 -6.72
CA ALA A 278 8.60 -14.20 -6.29
C ALA A 278 9.03 -15.52 -6.99
N ASN A 279 8.08 -16.40 -7.30
CA ASN A 279 8.37 -17.64 -8.04
C ASN A 279 8.70 -17.39 -9.50
N GLU A 280 8.03 -16.45 -10.15
CA GLU A 280 8.31 -16.04 -11.54
C GLU A 280 9.66 -15.29 -11.68
N ALA A 281 10.18 -14.76 -10.58
CA ALA A 281 11.43 -14.04 -10.50
C ALA A 281 12.68 -14.96 -10.37
N ARG A 282 12.47 -16.25 -10.14
CA ARG A 282 13.54 -17.27 -10.08
C ARG A 282 13.99 -17.68 -11.47
#